data_bd20be3f8c1701a7b2d87c9e8c5c51f4
#
_entry.id   bd20be3f8c1701a7b2d87c9e8c5c51f4
#
_cell.length_a   1.000
_cell.length_b   1.000
_cell.length_c   1.000
_cell.angle_alpha   90.00
_cell.angle_beta   90.00
_cell.angle_gamma   90.00
#
_symmetry.space_group_name_H-M   'P 1'
#
loop_
_entity.id
_entity.type
_entity.pdbx_description
1 polymer ?
#
loop_
_entity_poly.entity_id
_entity_poly.type
_entity_poly.pdbx_seq_one_letter_code
_entity_poly.pdbx_strand_id
1 'polypeptide(L)'
;MVESVEIEVQPQFSNDLGHIKEKAAQKTGIPLIEIQHILIEKRSIDARSKNVFYRLRVLINTEAEFSQSEKEMVHPVKSVSNGQRVLIIGAGPAGLFAALRLIEHGMKPIILDRGKSVRDRRRDLATIHRQGVINTESNYCFGEGGAGTYSDGKLYTRSGDKEQIKAVLGIFIRYGAPDDISIDARPHIGTNKLPAIITAIREYIIECGGEVHYGQKVIDINRQAGAVKSVVTADLTVWEANYVILATGHSAKDIFYLLNEKGIRIEPKPFAIGVRVEHHQSLVNSIQYHSGSPDPFLPPAYYQLIEQVENRGVFSFCMCPGGIIAPCATGYDEIVVNGWSPSKRNNPFANSGMVVQINLEDIKGIGTNPLAALEFQQQIEATAFKAGGGSLKAPAQRMVDFVKGNISTDLPHNSYLPGVSSTSLSDVL
;
A
#
# COMPACT_ATOMS: atom_id res chain seq x y z
N MET A 1 -37.19 -13.76 -5.13
CA MET A 1 -36.80 -13.43 -3.74
C MET A 1 -35.29 -13.38 -3.67
N VAL A 2 -34.76 -12.35 -3.03
CA VAL A 2 -33.30 -12.20 -2.82
C VAL A 2 -33.04 -12.31 -1.31
N GLU A 3 -32.19 -13.24 -0.90
CA GLU A 3 -31.85 -13.48 0.51
C GLU A 3 -30.34 -13.58 0.69
N SER A 4 -29.80 -12.97 1.76
CA SER A 4 -28.38 -13.04 2.12
C SER A 4 -28.20 -13.99 3.30
N VAL A 5 -27.30 -14.96 3.16
CA VAL A 5 -27.03 -15.98 4.17
C VAL A 5 -25.54 -16.14 4.42
N GLU A 6 -25.14 -16.35 5.68
CA GLU A 6 -23.78 -16.72 6.04
C GLU A 6 -23.65 -18.23 6.18
N ILE A 7 -22.68 -18.81 5.46
CA ILE A 7 -22.37 -20.25 5.50
C ILE A 7 -20.90 -20.47 5.83
N GLU A 8 -20.58 -21.66 6.33
CA GLU A 8 -19.22 -22.12 6.55
C GLU A 8 -18.92 -23.28 5.61
N VAL A 9 -17.80 -23.21 4.90
CA VAL A 9 -17.34 -24.25 3.98
C VAL A 9 -15.88 -24.61 4.28
N GLN A 10 -15.51 -25.87 4.05
CA GLN A 10 -14.12 -26.31 4.15
C GLN A 10 -13.28 -25.63 3.05
N PRO A 11 -11.96 -25.44 3.26
CA PRO A 11 -11.11 -24.70 2.33
C PRO A 11 -11.21 -25.14 0.87
N GLN A 12 -11.24 -26.43 0.61
CA GLN A 12 -11.33 -26.98 -0.75
C GLN A 12 -12.62 -26.63 -1.50
N PHE A 13 -13.68 -26.25 -0.79
CA PHE A 13 -14.97 -25.88 -1.38
C PHE A 13 -15.23 -24.38 -1.45
N SER A 14 -14.25 -23.56 -1.08
CA SER A 14 -14.42 -22.10 -0.98
C SER A 14 -14.76 -21.39 -2.31
N ASN A 15 -14.52 -22.07 -3.45
CA ASN A 15 -14.84 -21.60 -4.80
C ASN A 15 -15.76 -22.57 -5.56
N ASP A 16 -16.24 -23.61 -4.91
CA ASP A 16 -17.19 -24.57 -5.51
C ASP A 16 -18.62 -24.05 -5.39
N LEU A 17 -19.09 -23.38 -6.43
CA LEU A 17 -20.44 -22.80 -6.45
C LEU A 17 -21.56 -23.85 -6.25
N GLY A 18 -21.34 -25.09 -6.67
CA GLY A 18 -22.30 -26.18 -6.46
C GLY A 18 -22.44 -26.51 -4.98
N HIS A 19 -21.31 -26.76 -4.32
CA HIS A 19 -21.28 -27.03 -2.88
C HIS A 19 -21.77 -25.82 -2.05
N ILE A 20 -21.41 -24.60 -2.44
CA ILE A 20 -21.88 -23.37 -1.81
C ILE A 20 -23.41 -23.25 -1.92
N LYS A 21 -23.96 -23.54 -3.10
CA LYS A 21 -25.40 -23.53 -3.36
C LYS A 21 -26.15 -24.56 -2.50
N GLU A 22 -25.63 -25.78 -2.37
CA GLU A 22 -26.19 -26.81 -1.48
C GLU A 22 -26.19 -26.38 -0.02
N LYS A 23 -25.06 -25.84 0.47
CA LYS A 23 -24.97 -25.33 1.84
C LYS A 23 -25.91 -24.17 2.12
N ALA A 24 -26.06 -23.27 1.15
CA ALA A 24 -26.99 -22.16 1.24
C ALA A 24 -28.46 -22.65 1.26
N ALA A 25 -28.83 -23.60 0.39
CA ALA A 25 -30.13 -24.23 0.40
C ALA A 25 -30.46 -24.91 1.73
N GLN A 26 -29.51 -25.67 2.29
CA GLN A 26 -29.67 -26.32 3.62
C GLN A 26 -29.86 -25.29 4.72
N LYS A 27 -29.19 -24.16 4.66
CA LYS A 27 -29.22 -23.12 5.71
C LYS A 27 -30.50 -22.30 5.68
N THR A 28 -31.01 -21.99 4.48
CA THR A 28 -32.24 -21.17 4.29
C THR A 28 -33.52 -21.99 4.22
N GLY A 29 -33.43 -23.28 3.94
CA GLY A 29 -34.59 -24.14 3.64
C GLY A 29 -35.18 -23.94 2.25
N ILE A 30 -34.56 -23.11 1.40
CA ILE A 30 -34.99 -22.93 0.01
C ILE A 30 -34.59 -24.18 -0.81
N PRO A 31 -35.52 -24.79 -1.53
CA PRO A 31 -35.19 -25.93 -2.39
C PRO A 31 -34.08 -25.59 -3.40
N LEU A 32 -33.12 -26.50 -3.55
CA LEU A 32 -31.95 -26.28 -4.43
C LEU A 32 -32.33 -25.90 -5.86
N ILE A 33 -33.44 -26.46 -6.36
CA ILE A 33 -33.95 -26.21 -7.72
C ILE A 33 -34.51 -24.79 -7.89
N GLU A 34 -34.98 -24.18 -6.81
CA GLU A 34 -35.53 -22.82 -6.84
C GLU A 34 -34.42 -21.76 -6.83
N ILE A 35 -33.20 -22.08 -6.39
CA ILE A 35 -32.08 -21.14 -6.40
C ILE A 35 -31.58 -21.01 -7.83
N GLN A 36 -31.90 -19.92 -8.50
CA GLN A 36 -31.47 -19.63 -9.86
C GLN A 36 -30.05 -19.05 -9.91
N HIS A 37 -29.76 -18.10 -9.03
CA HIS A 37 -28.45 -17.42 -8.97
C HIS A 37 -27.90 -17.42 -7.55
N ILE A 38 -26.56 -17.51 -7.46
CA ILE A 38 -25.83 -17.41 -6.22
C ILE A 38 -24.62 -16.48 -6.42
N LEU A 39 -24.42 -15.55 -5.51
CA LEU A 39 -23.33 -14.61 -5.54
C LEU A 39 -22.62 -14.57 -4.19
N ILE A 40 -21.30 -14.70 -4.17
CA ILE A 40 -20.51 -14.50 -2.96
C ILE A 40 -20.32 -13.01 -2.76
N GLU A 41 -20.87 -12.43 -1.69
CA GLU A 41 -20.73 -11.03 -1.34
C GLU A 41 -19.49 -10.77 -0.47
N LYS A 42 -19.11 -11.78 0.34
CA LYS A 42 -17.95 -11.68 1.22
C LYS A 42 -17.35 -13.04 1.48
N ARG A 43 -16.02 -13.09 1.49
CA ARG A 43 -15.24 -14.29 1.81
C ARG A 43 -14.21 -13.97 2.89
N SER A 44 -14.18 -14.73 3.97
CA SER A 44 -13.20 -14.60 5.04
C SER A 44 -12.78 -15.95 5.58
N ILE A 45 -11.56 -16.04 6.11
CA ILE A 45 -11.04 -17.25 6.76
C ILE A 45 -11.32 -17.15 8.25
N ASP A 46 -11.89 -18.19 8.82
CA ASP A 46 -12.03 -18.37 10.26
C ASP A 46 -11.08 -19.49 10.73
N ALA A 47 -10.01 -19.11 11.42
CA ALA A 47 -8.97 -19.99 11.94
C ALA A 47 -8.89 -19.92 13.49
N ARG A 48 -9.96 -19.51 14.16
CA ARG A 48 -9.99 -19.41 15.63
C ARG A 48 -10.05 -20.77 16.33
N SER A 49 -10.48 -21.80 15.64
CA SER A 49 -10.53 -23.18 16.10
C SER A 49 -9.51 -24.04 15.39
N LYS A 50 -9.31 -25.28 15.86
CA LYS A 50 -8.41 -26.26 15.23
C LYS A 50 -8.78 -26.54 13.77
N ASN A 51 -10.07 -26.48 13.42
CA ASN A 51 -10.55 -26.63 12.06
C ASN A 51 -10.69 -25.25 11.44
N VAL A 52 -10.05 -25.04 10.30
CA VAL A 52 -10.09 -23.80 9.53
C VAL A 52 -11.21 -23.88 8.52
N PHE A 53 -12.03 -22.82 8.45
CA PHE A 53 -13.14 -22.69 7.51
C PHE A 53 -13.09 -21.38 6.75
N TYR A 54 -13.69 -21.38 5.55
CA TYR A 54 -14.12 -20.13 4.93
C TYR A 54 -15.53 -19.78 5.40
N ARG A 55 -15.70 -18.58 5.88
CA ARG A 55 -17.00 -17.98 6.16
C ARG A 55 -17.38 -17.12 4.97
N LEU A 56 -18.48 -17.52 4.31
CA LEU A 56 -18.99 -16.87 3.12
C LEU A 56 -20.33 -16.20 3.45
N ARG A 57 -20.47 -14.94 3.03
CA ARG A 57 -21.78 -14.31 2.89
C ARG A 57 -22.20 -14.45 1.46
N VAL A 58 -23.37 -15.05 1.26
CA VAL A 58 -23.85 -15.46 -0.06
C VAL A 58 -25.23 -14.86 -0.27
N LEU A 59 -25.40 -14.22 -1.43
CA LEU A 59 -26.70 -13.75 -1.89
C LEU A 59 -27.34 -14.84 -2.75
N ILE A 60 -28.56 -15.23 -2.41
CA ILE A 60 -29.37 -16.20 -3.13
C ILE A 60 -30.47 -15.45 -3.88
N ASN A 61 -30.68 -15.79 -5.14
CA ASN A 61 -31.84 -15.30 -5.90
C ASN A 61 -32.59 -16.45 -6.53
N THR A 62 -33.92 -16.45 -6.32
CA THR A 62 -34.86 -17.45 -6.88
C THR A 62 -35.54 -16.97 -8.18
N GLU A 63 -35.29 -15.76 -8.64
CA GLU A 63 -35.81 -15.18 -9.86
C GLU A 63 -34.89 -15.47 -11.05
N ALA A 64 -35.51 -15.77 -12.22
CA ALA A 64 -34.74 -16.07 -13.43
C ALA A 64 -33.93 -14.87 -13.96
N GLU A 65 -34.44 -13.66 -13.80
CA GLU A 65 -33.74 -12.44 -14.17
C GLU A 65 -33.02 -11.87 -12.95
N PHE A 66 -31.72 -12.03 -12.93
CA PHE A 66 -30.83 -11.37 -11.98
C PHE A 66 -30.06 -10.27 -12.71
N SER A 67 -30.61 -9.07 -12.64
CA SER A 67 -29.87 -7.89 -13.06
C SER A 67 -28.73 -7.66 -12.05
N GLN A 68 -27.53 -8.11 -12.37
CA GLN A 68 -26.34 -7.56 -11.77
C GLN A 68 -26.21 -6.11 -12.26
N SER A 69 -26.95 -5.19 -11.63
CA SER A 69 -26.99 -3.77 -12.00
C SER A 69 -25.66 -3.01 -11.84
N GLU A 70 -24.56 -3.72 -11.65
CA GLU A 70 -23.25 -3.13 -11.37
C GLU A 70 -22.09 -3.60 -12.25
N LYS A 71 -22.34 -4.40 -13.31
CA LYS A 71 -21.35 -4.53 -14.37
C LYS A 71 -21.58 -3.40 -15.36
N GLU A 72 -20.58 -2.52 -15.44
CA GLU A 72 -20.42 -1.48 -16.45
C GLU A 72 -21.12 -0.15 -16.18
N MET A 73 -20.65 0.60 -15.23
CA MET A 73 -20.46 2.01 -15.57
C MET A 73 -19.22 2.11 -16.47
N VAL A 74 -19.36 1.67 -17.72
CA VAL A 74 -18.53 2.16 -18.81
C VAL A 74 -18.92 3.63 -18.94
N HIS A 75 -18.28 4.50 -18.17
CA HIS A 75 -18.35 5.91 -18.48
C HIS A 75 -17.74 6.04 -19.87
N PRO A 76 -18.48 6.50 -20.89
CA PRO A 76 -17.91 6.73 -22.19
C PRO A 76 -16.69 7.66 -22.01
N VAL A 77 -15.62 7.41 -22.76
CA VAL A 77 -14.43 8.26 -22.74
C VAL A 77 -14.88 9.71 -22.97
N LYS A 78 -14.89 10.50 -21.90
CA LYS A 78 -15.28 11.90 -21.97
C LYS A 78 -14.02 12.71 -22.19
N SER A 79 -13.86 13.24 -23.42
CA SER A 79 -12.72 14.10 -23.69
C SER A 79 -12.74 15.35 -22.81
N VAL A 80 -11.65 15.57 -22.10
CA VAL A 80 -11.44 16.75 -21.25
C VAL A 80 -10.34 17.67 -21.81
N SER A 81 -9.95 17.50 -23.08
CA SER A 81 -8.89 18.26 -23.73
C SER A 81 -9.06 19.79 -23.62
N ASN A 82 -10.31 20.25 -23.67
CA ASN A 82 -10.69 21.66 -23.52
C ASN A 82 -11.23 22.00 -22.12
N GLY A 83 -11.11 21.06 -21.16
CA GLY A 83 -11.58 21.27 -19.78
C GLY A 83 -10.69 22.23 -19.00
N GLN A 84 -11.20 22.72 -17.88
CA GLN A 84 -10.43 23.52 -16.94
C GLN A 84 -9.21 22.73 -16.44
N ARG A 85 -8.02 23.31 -16.55
CA ARG A 85 -6.76 22.68 -16.18
C ARG A 85 -6.58 22.64 -14.66
N VAL A 86 -6.21 21.46 -14.13
CA VAL A 86 -5.85 21.24 -12.73
C VAL A 86 -4.51 20.56 -12.69
N LEU A 87 -3.51 21.16 -12.05
CA LEU A 87 -2.22 20.55 -11.84
C LEU A 87 -2.30 19.55 -10.67
N ILE A 88 -1.68 18.39 -10.85
CA ILE A 88 -1.52 17.37 -9.81
C ILE A 88 -0.03 17.10 -9.66
N ILE A 89 0.51 17.35 -8.47
CA ILE A 89 1.93 17.13 -8.16
C ILE A 89 2.07 15.75 -7.51
N GLY A 90 2.59 14.78 -8.28
CA GLY A 90 2.75 13.39 -7.90
C GLY A 90 1.79 12.43 -8.62
N ALA A 91 2.34 11.44 -9.31
CA ALA A 91 1.63 10.36 -10.00
C ALA A 91 1.42 9.13 -9.09
N GLY A 92 1.40 9.30 -7.78
CA GLY A 92 1.07 8.25 -6.81
C GLY A 92 -0.43 7.91 -6.80
N PRO A 93 -0.89 6.99 -5.92
CA PRO A 93 -2.30 6.59 -5.88
C PRO A 93 -3.24 7.79 -5.72
N ALA A 94 -2.94 8.74 -4.84
CA ALA A 94 -3.75 9.93 -4.63
C ALA A 94 -3.87 10.78 -5.91
N GLY A 95 -2.75 11.00 -6.63
CA GLY A 95 -2.74 11.78 -7.86
C GLY A 95 -3.49 11.11 -9.01
N LEU A 96 -3.31 9.80 -9.20
CA LEU A 96 -4.00 9.04 -10.23
C LEU A 96 -5.52 9.00 -9.99
N PHE A 97 -5.97 8.74 -8.76
CA PHE A 97 -7.38 8.76 -8.42
C PHE A 97 -7.98 10.17 -8.51
N ALA A 98 -7.24 11.22 -8.12
CA ALA A 98 -7.66 12.60 -8.32
C ALA A 98 -7.87 12.91 -9.82
N ALA A 99 -6.96 12.46 -10.69
CA ALA A 99 -7.08 12.65 -12.13
C ALA A 99 -8.34 11.97 -12.69
N LEU A 100 -8.63 10.72 -12.28
CA LEU A 100 -9.85 10.03 -12.68
C LEU A 100 -11.12 10.82 -12.27
N ARG A 101 -11.15 11.31 -11.03
CA ARG A 101 -12.28 12.12 -10.54
C ARG A 101 -12.42 13.44 -11.29
N LEU A 102 -11.33 14.12 -11.61
CA LEU A 102 -11.36 15.35 -12.40
C LEU A 102 -11.94 15.11 -13.80
N ILE A 103 -11.56 14.00 -14.44
CA ILE A 103 -12.10 13.61 -15.76
C ILE A 103 -13.62 13.41 -15.67
N GLU A 104 -14.13 12.74 -14.65
CA GLU A 104 -15.58 12.57 -14.44
C GLU A 104 -16.32 13.92 -14.34
N HIS A 105 -15.66 14.94 -13.77
CA HIS A 105 -16.18 16.30 -13.66
C HIS A 105 -15.88 17.19 -14.88
N GLY A 106 -15.32 16.65 -15.97
CA GLY A 106 -15.02 17.39 -17.19
C GLY A 106 -13.81 18.32 -17.07
N MET A 107 -12.96 18.13 -16.05
CA MET A 107 -11.74 18.91 -15.84
C MET A 107 -10.52 18.18 -16.43
N LYS A 108 -9.56 18.94 -16.94
CA LYS A 108 -8.33 18.39 -17.53
C LYS A 108 -7.24 18.23 -16.47
N PRO A 109 -6.89 16.99 -16.05
CA PRO A 109 -5.76 16.77 -15.15
C PRO A 109 -4.44 16.90 -15.89
N ILE A 110 -3.45 17.55 -15.26
CA ILE A 110 -2.06 17.61 -15.71
C ILE A 110 -1.21 17.12 -14.55
N ILE A 111 -0.67 15.92 -14.67
CA ILE A 111 0.12 15.27 -13.60
C ILE A 111 1.59 15.55 -13.84
N LEU A 112 2.28 16.06 -12.81
CA LEU A 112 3.73 16.26 -12.78
C LEU A 112 4.33 15.29 -11.78
N ASP A 113 5.21 14.40 -12.21
CA ASP A 113 5.94 13.50 -11.30
C ASP A 113 7.44 13.68 -11.44
N ARG A 114 8.14 13.68 -10.31
CA ARG A 114 9.60 13.86 -10.27
C ARG A 114 10.35 12.67 -10.84
N GLY A 115 9.78 11.48 -10.72
CA GLY A 115 10.42 10.24 -11.15
C GLY A 115 10.06 9.83 -12.58
N LYS A 116 10.20 8.55 -12.83
CA LYS A 116 10.07 7.96 -14.16
C LYS A 116 8.79 7.14 -14.30
N SER A 117 8.48 6.76 -15.56
CA SER A 117 7.41 5.80 -15.85
C SER A 117 7.65 4.45 -15.15
N VAL A 118 6.60 3.64 -14.97
CA VAL A 118 6.72 2.28 -14.39
C VAL A 118 7.86 1.49 -15.05
N ARG A 119 7.95 1.55 -16.39
CA ARG A 119 8.95 0.79 -17.15
C ARG A 119 10.39 1.23 -16.85
N ASP A 120 10.63 2.52 -16.84
CA ASP A 120 11.99 3.07 -16.65
C ASP A 120 12.41 3.02 -15.19
N ARG A 121 11.47 3.21 -14.27
CA ARG A 121 11.66 3.08 -12.82
C ARG A 121 12.17 1.69 -12.42
N ARG A 122 11.77 0.62 -13.12
CA ARG A 122 12.30 -0.74 -12.88
C ARG A 122 13.80 -0.84 -12.98
N ARG A 123 14.44 -0.06 -13.89
CA ARG A 123 15.89 -0.04 -14.04
C ARG A 123 16.57 0.57 -12.82
N ASP A 124 16.02 1.67 -12.30
CA ASP A 124 16.54 2.31 -11.09
C ASP A 124 16.43 1.38 -9.88
N LEU A 125 15.29 0.69 -9.72
CA LEU A 125 15.10 -0.30 -8.66
C LEU A 125 16.08 -1.48 -8.76
N ALA A 126 16.36 -1.97 -9.96
CA ALA A 126 17.35 -3.02 -10.15
C ALA A 126 18.76 -2.56 -9.75
N THR A 127 19.08 -1.28 -9.95
CA THR A 127 20.36 -0.68 -9.53
C THR A 127 20.48 -0.61 -8.01
N ILE A 128 19.39 -0.25 -7.32
CA ILE A 128 19.36 -0.28 -5.84
C ILE A 128 19.70 -1.68 -5.32
N HIS A 129 19.07 -2.73 -5.87
CA HIS A 129 19.30 -4.11 -5.41
C HIS A 129 20.68 -4.67 -5.77
N ARG A 130 21.22 -4.31 -6.94
CA ARG A 130 22.48 -4.90 -7.43
C ARG A 130 23.72 -4.13 -6.99
N GLN A 131 23.60 -2.82 -6.85
CA GLN A 131 24.74 -1.92 -6.66
C GLN A 131 24.63 -1.09 -5.38
N GLY A 132 23.49 -1.10 -4.69
CA GLY A 132 23.26 -0.25 -3.53
C GLY A 132 23.20 1.25 -3.86
N VAL A 133 22.92 1.62 -5.13
CA VAL A 133 22.86 3.02 -5.57
C VAL A 133 21.42 3.47 -5.71
N ILE A 134 21.06 4.55 -5.05
CA ILE A 134 19.72 5.13 -5.06
C ILE A 134 19.68 6.27 -6.08
N ASN A 135 18.67 6.26 -6.95
CA ASN A 135 18.26 7.44 -7.68
C ASN A 135 17.28 8.24 -6.81
N THR A 136 17.67 9.43 -6.35
CA THR A 136 16.88 10.25 -5.42
C THR A 136 15.55 10.72 -6.00
N GLU A 137 15.42 10.77 -7.32
CA GLU A 137 14.19 11.19 -7.99
C GLU A 137 13.35 10.01 -8.52
N SER A 138 13.92 8.79 -8.58
CA SER A 138 13.23 7.60 -9.11
C SER A 138 13.64 6.35 -8.33
N ASN A 139 12.80 5.94 -7.39
CA ASN A 139 13.08 4.85 -6.45
C ASN A 139 11.78 4.14 -6.00
N TYR A 140 11.74 3.48 -4.85
CA TYR A 140 10.53 2.83 -4.35
C TYR A 140 9.41 3.80 -3.96
N CYS A 141 9.73 5.06 -3.67
CA CYS A 141 8.76 6.08 -3.25
C CYS A 141 8.34 7.02 -4.39
N PHE A 142 9.25 7.33 -5.31
CA PHE A 142 9.06 8.32 -6.37
C PHE A 142 8.99 7.69 -7.76
N GLY A 143 8.14 8.27 -8.60
CA GLY A 143 7.82 7.83 -9.95
C GLY A 143 6.38 7.33 -10.08
N GLU A 144 5.97 6.96 -11.27
CA GLU A 144 4.62 6.56 -11.62
C GLU A 144 4.06 5.49 -10.68
N GLY A 145 2.88 5.76 -10.10
CA GLY A 145 2.21 4.96 -9.08
C GLY A 145 2.79 5.10 -7.67
N GLY A 146 3.83 5.95 -7.49
CA GLY A 146 4.43 6.25 -6.18
C GLY A 146 4.91 5.01 -5.43
N ALA A 147 4.85 5.02 -4.11
CA ALA A 147 5.16 3.86 -3.26
C ALA A 147 4.17 2.69 -3.45
N GLY A 148 3.02 2.93 -4.07
CA GLY A 148 2.01 1.92 -4.35
C GLY A 148 2.42 0.92 -5.42
N THR A 149 3.17 1.32 -6.45
CA THR A 149 3.49 0.51 -7.64
C THR A 149 4.14 -0.83 -7.31
N TYR A 150 5.09 -0.81 -6.40
CA TYR A 150 5.85 -1.99 -6.00
C TYR A 150 5.58 -2.38 -4.54
N SER A 151 4.42 -1.98 -4.02
CA SER A 151 3.94 -2.39 -2.70
C SER A 151 3.32 -3.80 -2.74
N ASP A 152 2.92 -4.30 -1.58
CA ASP A 152 2.16 -5.54 -1.47
C ASP A 152 0.76 -5.43 -2.14
N GLY A 153 0.21 -4.22 -2.27
CA GLY A 153 -1.12 -4.01 -2.85
C GLY A 153 -2.26 -4.46 -1.94
N LYS A 154 -2.09 -4.36 -0.64
CA LYS A 154 -3.17 -4.54 0.33
C LYS A 154 -4.18 -3.40 0.19
N LEU A 155 -5.45 -3.77 0.12
CA LEU A 155 -6.56 -2.84 -0.03
C LEU A 155 -7.47 -2.80 1.21
N TYR A 156 -7.01 -3.40 2.31
CA TYR A 156 -7.73 -3.34 3.58
C TYR A 156 -7.69 -1.91 4.14
N THR A 157 -8.85 -1.42 4.54
CA THR A 157 -9.02 -0.10 5.17
C THR A 157 -9.90 -0.19 6.40
N ARG A 158 -9.74 0.77 7.31
CA ARG A 158 -10.61 0.97 8.49
C ARG A 158 -11.71 2.00 8.23
N SER A 159 -11.81 2.55 7.02
CA SER A 159 -12.89 3.47 6.64
C SER A 159 -14.25 2.78 6.85
N GLY A 160 -15.22 3.52 7.38
CA GLY A 160 -16.60 3.10 7.48
C GLY A 160 -17.41 3.30 6.20
N ASP A 161 -16.87 4.03 5.23
CA ASP A 161 -17.56 4.36 3.97
C ASP A 161 -17.46 3.19 2.97
N LYS A 162 -18.45 2.32 3.03
CA LYS A 162 -18.50 1.11 2.19
C LYS A 162 -18.68 1.41 0.70
N GLU A 163 -19.39 2.48 0.36
CA GLU A 163 -19.65 2.85 -1.04
C GLU A 163 -18.37 3.34 -1.70
N GLN A 164 -17.62 4.21 -1.02
CA GLN A 164 -16.32 4.65 -1.55
C GLN A 164 -15.30 3.50 -1.63
N ILE A 165 -15.29 2.59 -0.66
CA ILE A 165 -14.44 1.39 -0.73
C ILE A 165 -14.78 0.57 -1.97
N LYS A 166 -16.07 0.31 -2.21
CA LYS A 166 -16.56 -0.44 -3.37
C LYS A 166 -16.19 0.27 -4.68
N ALA A 167 -16.34 1.59 -4.75
CA ALA A 167 -15.95 2.37 -5.92
C ALA A 167 -14.45 2.27 -6.21
N VAL A 168 -13.58 2.35 -5.18
CA VAL A 168 -12.13 2.20 -5.33
C VAL A 168 -11.76 0.79 -5.81
N LEU A 169 -12.36 -0.26 -5.23
CA LEU A 169 -12.13 -1.63 -5.66
C LEU A 169 -12.61 -1.86 -7.10
N GLY A 170 -13.77 -1.29 -7.47
CA GLY A 170 -14.29 -1.33 -8.84
C GLY A 170 -13.34 -0.69 -9.85
N ILE A 171 -12.71 0.44 -9.50
CA ILE A 171 -11.67 1.07 -10.33
C ILE A 171 -10.49 0.11 -10.54
N PHE A 172 -9.97 -0.52 -9.48
CA PHE A 172 -8.87 -1.48 -9.63
C PHE A 172 -9.26 -2.67 -10.52
N ILE A 173 -10.47 -3.22 -10.36
CA ILE A 173 -10.99 -4.33 -11.18
C ILE A 173 -11.11 -3.89 -12.65
N ARG A 174 -11.66 -2.71 -12.90
CA ARG A 174 -11.78 -2.14 -14.25
C ARG A 174 -10.42 -2.08 -14.98
N TYR A 175 -9.36 -1.77 -14.25
CA TYR A 175 -8.00 -1.68 -14.81
C TYR A 175 -7.15 -2.95 -14.65
N GLY A 176 -7.79 -4.11 -14.38
CA GLY A 176 -7.16 -5.42 -14.47
C GLY A 176 -6.78 -6.08 -13.14
N ALA A 177 -7.30 -5.59 -12.01
CA ALA A 177 -7.23 -6.35 -10.77
C ALA A 177 -8.20 -7.55 -10.80
N PRO A 178 -7.92 -8.63 -10.06
CA PRO A 178 -8.84 -9.76 -9.95
C PRO A 178 -10.18 -9.35 -9.30
N ASP A 179 -11.28 -9.91 -9.76
CA ASP A 179 -12.63 -9.66 -9.21
C ASP A 179 -12.74 -10.05 -7.73
N ASP A 180 -11.96 -11.01 -7.28
CA ASP A 180 -11.90 -11.51 -5.90
C ASP A 180 -11.62 -10.41 -4.86
N ILE A 181 -10.96 -9.32 -5.25
CA ILE A 181 -10.70 -8.20 -4.33
C ILE A 181 -11.99 -7.54 -3.83
N SER A 182 -13.10 -7.68 -4.54
CA SER A 182 -14.40 -7.13 -4.14
C SER A 182 -15.09 -7.93 -3.04
N ILE A 183 -14.75 -9.23 -2.93
CA ILE A 183 -15.39 -10.15 -1.98
C ILE A 183 -14.49 -10.54 -0.82
N ASP A 184 -13.18 -10.50 -0.98
CA ASP A 184 -12.24 -10.88 0.06
C ASP A 184 -12.24 -9.88 1.22
N ALA A 185 -12.33 -10.38 2.45
CA ALA A 185 -12.25 -9.54 3.65
C ALA A 185 -10.89 -8.83 3.80
N ARG A 186 -9.85 -9.36 3.17
CA ARG A 186 -8.49 -8.79 3.12
C ARG A 186 -7.95 -8.79 1.69
N PRO A 187 -8.49 -7.91 0.83
CA PRO A 187 -8.15 -7.88 -0.57
C PRO A 187 -6.66 -7.53 -0.79
N HIS A 188 -6.08 -8.17 -1.79
CA HIS A 188 -4.68 -8.07 -2.13
C HIS A 188 -4.46 -8.23 -3.64
N ILE A 189 -3.63 -7.37 -4.23
CA ILE A 189 -3.31 -7.41 -5.66
C ILE A 189 -1.94 -8.06 -5.91
N GLY A 190 -0.93 -7.61 -5.19
CA GLY A 190 0.45 -8.07 -5.34
C GLY A 190 1.31 -7.18 -6.24
N THR A 191 2.58 -7.06 -5.85
CA THR A 191 3.55 -6.16 -6.48
C THR A 191 3.80 -6.42 -7.97
N ASN A 192 3.56 -7.63 -8.45
CA ASN A 192 3.74 -8.01 -9.85
C ASN A 192 2.57 -7.61 -10.77
N LYS A 193 1.37 -7.36 -10.22
CA LYS A 193 0.18 -6.95 -10.98
C LYS A 193 -0.04 -5.44 -11.00
N LEU A 194 0.27 -4.77 -9.90
CA LEU A 194 0.09 -3.32 -9.74
C LEU A 194 0.69 -2.48 -10.88
N PRO A 195 1.91 -2.76 -11.40
CA PRO A 195 2.48 -2.00 -12.50
C PRO A 195 1.61 -1.94 -13.75
N ALA A 196 0.96 -3.04 -14.12
CA ALA A 196 0.07 -3.09 -15.29
C ALA A 196 -1.20 -2.26 -15.06
N ILE A 197 -1.80 -2.35 -13.86
CA ILE A 197 -2.99 -1.59 -13.48
C ILE A 197 -2.71 -0.09 -13.50
N ILE A 198 -1.57 0.34 -12.94
CA ILE A 198 -1.16 1.75 -12.91
C ILE A 198 -0.94 2.27 -14.33
N THR A 199 -0.30 1.47 -15.18
CA THR A 199 -0.11 1.80 -16.60
C THR A 199 -1.45 1.97 -17.30
N ALA A 200 -2.42 1.07 -17.10
CA ALA A 200 -3.74 1.16 -17.70
C ALA A 200 -4.52 2.41 -17.25
N ILE A 201 -4.41 2.78 -15.95
CA ILE A 201 -5.00 4.03 -15.44
C ILE A 201 -4.39 5.24 -16.14
N ARG A 202 -3.06 5.31 -16.26
CA ARG A 202 -2.39 6.40 -16.97
C ARG A 202 -2.84 6.51 -18.42
N GLU A 203 -2.88 5.38 -19.14
CA GLU A 203 -3.29 5.34 -20.54
C GLU A 203 -4.71 5.87 -20.72
N TYR A 204 -5.62 5.49 -19.83
CA TYR A 204 -6.97 6.05 -19.83
C TYR A 204 -7.00 7.57 -19.58
N ILE A 205 -6.20 8.07 -18.62
CA ILE A 205 -6.08 9.51 -18.36
C ILE A 205 -5.65 10.27 -19.62
N ILE A 206 -4.66 9.74 -20.34
CA ILE A 206 -4.14 10.34 -21.58
C ILE A 206 -5.19 10.25 -22.70
N GLU A 207 -5.86 9.13 -22.86
CA GLU A 207 -6.93 8.92 -23.83
C GLU A 207 -8.08 9.92 -23.65
N CYS A 208 -8.42 10.24 -22.39
CA CYS A 208 -9.41 11.29 -22.08
C CYS A 208 -8.91 12.72 -22.37
N GLY A 209 -7.64 12.92 -22.72
CA GLY A 209 -7.05 14.24 -22.99
C GLY A 209 -6.36 14.88 -21.78
N GLY A 210 -6.14 14.14 -20.69
CA GLY A 210 -5.25 14.53 -19.60
C GLY A 210 -3.78 14.43 -20.00
N GLU A 211 -2.90 14.91 -19.15
CA GLU A 211 -1.45 14.91 -19.40
C GLU A 211 -0.69 14.30 -18.22
N VAL A 212 0.39 13.56 -18.51
CA VAL A 212 1.30 13.01 -17.50
C VAL A 212 2.73 13.29 -17.91
N HIS A 213 3.45 14.04 -17.08
CA HIS A 213 4.82 14.46 -17.32
C HIS A 213 5.75 13.89 -16.24
N TYR A 214 6.79 13.18 -16.67
CA TYR A 214 7.81 12.60 -15.82
C TYR A 214 9.08 13.46 -15.80
N GLY A 215 9.93 13.29 -14.76
CA GLY A 215 11.12 14.11 -14.57
C GLY A 215 10.80 15.55 -14.18
N GLN A 216 9.59 15.82 -13.73
CA GLN A 216 9.08 17.14 -13.40
C GLN A 216 9.04 17.33 -11.87
N LYS A 217 10.23 17.46 -11.27
CA LYS A 217 10.37 17.77 -9.84
C LYS A 217 9.97 19.20 -9.56
N VAL A 218 8.90 19.41 -8.82
CA VAL A 218 8.49 20.73 -8.36
C VAL A 218 9.47 21.22 -7.29
N ILE A 219 10.03 22.42 -7.52
CA ILE A 219 11.00 23.07 -6.63
C ILE A 219 10.49 24.41 -6.08
N ASP A 220 9.43 24.96 -6.68
CA ASP A 220 8.86 26.23 -6.20
C ASP A 220 7.35 26.31 -6.44
N ILE A 221 6.66 27.10 -5.62
CA ILE A 221 5.24 27.42 -5.71
C ILE A 221 5.08 28.94 -5.68
N ASN A 222 4.64 29.52 -6.79
CA ASN A 222 4.38 30.95 -6.91
C ASN A 222 2.96 31.28 -6.43
N ARG A 223 2.86 32.28 -5.57
CA ARG A 223 1.60 32.76 -4.99
C ARG A 223 1.40 34.23 -5.29
N GLN A 224 0.17 34.64 -5.56
CA GLN A 224 -0.24 36.02 -5.71
C GLN A 224 -1.56 36.26 -4.98
N ALA A 225 -1.65 37.26 -4.15
CA ALA A 225 -2.84 37.57 -3.35
C ALA A 225 -3.39 36.36 -2.57
N GLY A 226 -2.52 35.53 -2.02
CA GLY A 226 -2.88 34.33 -1.23
C GLY A 226 -3.24 33.09 -2.05
N ALA A 227 -3.39 33.20 -3.37
CA ALA A 227 -3.71 32.09 -4.27
C ALA A 227 -2.46 31.56 -5.00
N VAL A 228 -2.42 30.25 -5.29
CA VAL A 228 -1.39 29.67 -6.16
C VAL A 228 -1.62 30.14 -7.59
N LYS A 229 -0.56 30.54 -8.28
CA LYS A 229 -0.57 30.96 -9.69
C LYS A 229 0.19 30.02 -10.59
N SER A 230 1.29 29.47 -10.12
CA SER A 230 2.11 28.52 -10.86
C SER A 230 2.96 27.68 -9.93
N VAL A 231 3.49 26.60 -10.46
CA VAL A 231 4.61 25.87 -9.84
C VAL A 231 5.79 25.89 -10.80
N VAL A 232 7.00 25.77 -10.25
CA VAL A 232 8.24 25.72 -11.03
C VAL A 232 8.89 24.36 -10.84
N THR A 233 9.32 23.75 -11.93
CA THR A 233 10.03 22.46 -11.90
C THR A 233 11.55 22.67 -11.98
N ALA A 234 12.32 21.62 -11.67
CA ALA A 234 13.79 21.70 -11.56
C ALA A 234 14.47 22.07 -12.89
N ASP A 235 13.84 21.85 -14.01
CA ASP A 235 14.26 22.30 -15.35
C ASP A 235 13.86 23.77 -15.64
N LEU A 236 13.38 24.49 -14.61
CA LEU A 236 12.93 25.88 -14.68
C LEU A 236 11.65 26.11 -15.49
N THR A 237 10.93 25.06 -15.85
CA THR A 237 9.63 25.19 -16.51
C THR A 237 8.59 25.73 -15.52
N VAL A 238 7.85 26.76 -15.96
CA VAL A 238 6.77 27.37 -15.18
C VAL A 238 5.44 26.77 -15.65
N TRP A 239 4.74 26.12 -14.75
CA TRP A 239 3.44 25.51 -14.97
C TRP A 239 2.34 26.40 -14.36
N GLU A 240 1.67 27.17 -15.19
CA GLU A 240 0.55 28.01 -14.73
C GLU A 240 -0.69 27.18 -14.46
N ALA A 241 -1.34 27.41 -13.31
CA ALA A 241 -2.61 26.81 -12.96
C ALA A 241 -3.32 27.57 -11.84
N ASN A 242 -4.64 27.63 -11.92
CA ASN A 242 -5.47 28.19 -10.88
C ASN A 242 -5.77 27.18 -9.74
N TYR A 243 -5.58 25.90 -10.03
CA TYR A 243 -5.83 24.82 -9.08
C TYR A 243 -4.66 23.84 -9.09
N VAL A 244 -4.18 23.52 -7.90
CA VAL A 244 -3.07 22.61 -7.68
C VAL A 244 -3.45 21.60 -6.60
N ILE A 245 -3.34 20.31 -6.92
CA ILE A 245 -3.48 19.21 -5.97
C ILE A 245 -2.07 18.73 -5.62
N LEU A 246 -1.70 18.81 -4.33
CA LEU A 246 -0.44 18.31 -3.83
C LEU A 246 -0.60 16.86 -3.40
N ALA A 247 -0.09 15.92 -4.20
CA ALA A 247 -0.22 14.47 -4.02
C ALA A 247 1.14 13.76 -3.93
N THR A 248 2.16 14.44 -3.35
CA THR A 248 3.58 14.05 -3.36
C THR A 248 3.94 12.90 -2.42
N GLY A 249 3.01 12.47 -1.55
CA GLY A 249 3.25 11.45 -0.54
C GLY A 249 4.13 11.93 0.61
N HIS A 250 4.34 11.06 1.60
CA HIS A 250 5.05 11.41 2.83
C HIS A 250 6.58 11.44 2.66
N SER A 251 7.13 10.77 1.63
CA SER A 251 8.58 10.67 1.43
C SER A 251 9.19 11.90 0.75
N ALA A 252 8.38 12.81 0.19
CA ALA A 252 8.84 14.04 -0.44
C ALA A 252 9.21 15.10 0.61
N LYS A 253 10.30 14.84 1.36
CA LYS A 253 10.79 15.68 2.46
C LYS A 253 11.03 17.11 2.01
N ASP A 254 11.59 17.31 0.84
CA ASP A 254 11.83 18.61 0.19
C ASP A 254 10.57 19.47 0.03
N ILE A 255 9.43 18.86 -0.21
CA ILE A 255 8.14 19.59 -0.31
C ILE A 255 7.72 20.14 1.05
N PHE A 256 7.93 19.42 2.15
CA PHE A 256 7.62 19.94 3.49
C PHE A 256 8.51 21.16 3.83
N TYR A 257 9.81 21.11 3.48
CA TYR A 257 10.69 22.28 3.62
C TYR A 257 10.24 23.45 2.77
N LEU A 258 9.91 23.21 1.48
CA LEU A 258 9.37 24.22 0.57
C LEU A 258 8.10 24.89 1.12
N LEU A 259 7.14 24.10 1.60
CA LEU A 259 5.89 24.63 2.17
C LEU A 259 6.17 25.54 3.38
N ASN A 260 7.07 25.12 4.27
CA ASN A 260 7.46 25.90 5.43
C ASN A 260 8.16 27.22 5.01
N GLU A 261 9.09 27.16 4.07
CA GLU A 261 9.80 28.34 3.52
C GLU A 261 8.84 29.34 2.89
N LYS A 262 7.82 28.86 2.17
CA LYS A 262 6.78 29.69 1.55
C LYS A 262 5.73 30.20 2.54
N GLY A 263 5.89 29.94 3.85
CA GLY A 263 4.94 30.33 4.87
C GLY A 263 3.55 29.69 4.72
N ILE A 264 3.50 28.51 4.09
CA ILE A 264 2.27 27.70 4.05
C ILE A 264 2.22 26.92 5.36
N ARG A 265 1.13 27.07 6.09
CA ARG A 265 0.96 26.43 7.40
C ARG A 265 1.00 24.91 7.25
N ILE A 266 1.93 24.30 8.00
CA ILE A 266 2.03 22.85 8.19
C ILE A 266 1.98 22.55 9.69
N GLU A 267 1.50 21.38 10.06
CA GLU A 267 1.37 20.95 11.44
C GLU A 267 1.98 19.56 11.62
N PRO A 268 2.79 19.35 12.66
CA PRO A 268 3.29 18.02 12.98
C PRO A 268 2.14 17.12 13.46
N LYS A 269 2.28 15.82 13.21
CA LYS A 269 1.33 14.79 13.69
C LYS A 269 2.09 13.68 14.38
N PRO A 270 1.50 13.02 15.38
CA PRO A 270 2.02 11.77 15.92
C PRO A 270 2.18 10.73 14.81
N PHE A 271 3.17 9.87 14.95
CA PHE A 271 3.45 8.80 14.01
C PHE A 271 3.93 7.54 14.74
N ALA A 272 4.39 6.53 14.04
CA ALA A 272 4.96 5.35 14.64
C ALA A 272 6.26 4.99 13.92
N ILE A 273 7.25 4.58 14.69
CA ILE A 273 8.56 4.17 14.19
C ILE A 273 8.95 2.83 14.79
N GLY A 274 9.83 2.08 14.14
CA GLY A 274 10.30 0.81 14.65
C GLY A 274 11.11 0.04 13.63
N VAL A 275 11.12 -1.27 13.79
CA VAL A 275 11.92 -2.21 12.99
C VAL A 275 11.02 -3.08 12.12
N ARG A 276 11.62 -3.74 11.13
CA ARG A 276 10.95 -4.78 10.38
C ARG A 276 11.43 -6.15 10.86
N VAL A 277 10.48 -7.01 11.23
CA VAL A 277 10.75 -8.39 11.64
C VAL A 277 10.46 -9.34 10.48
N GLU A 278 11.25 -10.41 10.38
CA GLU A 278 11.09 -11.45 9.37
C GLU A 278 11.03 -12.83 10.00
N HIS A 279 10.18 -13.69 9.48
CA HIS A 279 10.00 -15.08 9.90
C HIS A 279 9.91 -15.99 8.69
N HIS A 280 10.11 -17.31 8.88
CA HIS A 280 9.65 -18.28 7.90
C HIS A 280 8.12 -18.27 7.81
N GLN A 281 7.58 -18.23 6.60
CA GLN A 281 6.14 -18.26 6.37
C GLN A 281 5.49 -19.53 6.95
N SER A 282 6.20 -20.66 6.91
CA SER A 282 5.74 -21.93 7.50
C SER A 282 5.45 -21.83 8.99
N LEU A 283 6.26 -21.08 9.73
CA LEU A 283 6.02 -20.82 11.16
C LEU A 283 4.70 -20.09 11.37
N VAL A 284 4.45 -19.04 10.58
CA VAL A 284 3.20 -18.26 10.67
C VAL A 284 2.00 -19.15 10.29
N ASN A 285 2.12 -19.95 9.23
CA ASN A 285 1.07 -20.89 8.83
C ASN A 285 0.75 -21.90 9.93
N SER A 286 1.75 -22.51 10.55
CA SER A 286 1.55 -23.50 11.60
C SER A 286 0.85 -22.91 12.84
N ILE A 287 1.21 -21.69 13.22
CA ILE A 287 0.59 -20.98 14.36
C ILE A 287 -0.86 -20.63 14.03
N GLN A 288 -1.13 -20.06 12.86
CA GLN A 288 -2.44 -19.51 12.52
C GLN A 288 -3.44 -20.58 12.07
N TYR A 289 -2.98 -21.62 11.39
CA TYR A 289 -3.82 -22.69 10.85
C TYR A 289 -3.78 -23.98 11.68
N HIS A 290 -3.02 -23.97 12.78
CA HIS A 290 -2.94 -25.11 13.70
C HIS A 290 -2.50 -26.42 13.02
N SER A 291 -1.77 -26.33 11.92
CA SER A 291 -1.32 -27.45 11.10
C SER A 291 0.17 -27.41 10.85
N GLY A 292 0.82 -28.55 10.95
CA GLY A 292 2.23 -28.70 10.59
C GLY A 292 2.49 -28.83 9.08
N SER A 293 1.44 -28.98 8.27
CA SER A 293 1.54 -29.13 6.82
C SER A 293 0.80 -28.00 6.09
N PRO A 294 1.34 -27.50 4.96
CA PRO A 294 0.66 -26.52 4.14
C PRO A 294 -0.67 -27.09 3.58
N ASP A 295 -1.74 -26.32 3.65
CA ASP A 295 -3.00 -26.62 2.97
C ASP A 295 -3.02 -25.84 1.65
N PRO A 296 -3.16 -26.52 0.49
CA PRO A 296 -3.13 -25.87 -0.84
C PRO A 296 -4.34 -24.96 -1.09
N PHE A 297 -5.40 -25.08 -0.30
CA PHE A 297 -6.62 -24.28 -0.42
C PHE A 297 -6.65 -23.07 0.51
N LEU A 298 -5.63 -22.91 1.35
CA LEU A 298 -5.47 -21.75 2.24
C LEU A 298 -4.35 -20.83 1.73
N PRO A 299 -4.57 -19.51 1.72
CA PRO A 299 -3.49 -18.58 1.40
C PRO A 299 -2.46 -18.56 2.53
N PRO A 300 -1.23 -18.08 2.27
CA PRO A 300 -0.26 -17.86 3.34
C PRO A 300 -0.84 -17.04 4.48
N ALA A 301 -0.68 -17.56 5.69
CA ALA A 301 -1.26 -16.97 6.89
C ALA A 301 -0.63 -15.61 7.22
N TYR A 302 -1.40 -14.77 7.86
CA TYR A 302 -0.96 -13.47 8.37
C TYR A 302 -1.26 -13.35 9.86
N TYR A 303 -0.62 -12.39 10.51
CA TYR A 303 -0.93 -11.99 11.88
C TYR A 303 -1.13 -10.50 12.00
N GLN A 304 -1.80 -10.09 13.07
CA GLN A 304 -1.91 -8.73 13.52
C GLN A 304 -1.74 -8.72 15.04
N LEU A 305 -0.76 -7.95 15.51
CA LEU A 305 -0.42 -7.82 16.92
C LEU A 305 -0.65 -6.38 17.34
N ILE A 306 -1.27 -6.19 18.50
CA ILE A 306 -1.51 -4.88 19.11
C ILE A 306 -1.35 -5.07 20.60
N GLU A 307 -0.57 -4.21 21.24
CA GLU A 307 -0.39 -4.18 22.69
C GLU A 307 -0.20 -2.73 23.14
N GLN A 308 -0.49 -2.49 24.41
CA GLN A 308 -0.18 -1.24 25.11
C GLN A 308 0.98 -1.48 26.07
N VAL A 309 2.09 -0.79 25.86
CA VAL A 309 3.27 -0.88 26.71
C VAL A 309 3.59 0.52 27.23
N GLU A 310 3.61 0.73 28.54
CA GLU A 310 3.90 2.01 29.18
C GLU A 310 3.10 3.19 28.58
N ASN A 311 1.81 2.98 28.36
CA ASN A 311 0.87 3.92 27.74
C ASN A 311 1.16 4.25 26.26
N ARG A 312 1.96 3.45 25.57
CA ARG A 312 2.24 3.57 24.13
C ARG A 312 1.66 2.40 23.37
N GLY A 313 1.06 2.68 22.23
CA GLY A 313 0.64 1.65 21.29
C GLY A 313 1.86 0.99 20.65
N VAL A 314 1.98 -0.33 20.77
CA VAL A 314 2.95 -1.16 20.06
C VAL A 314 2.18 -2.09 19.14
N PHE A 315 2.48 -2.09 17.85
CA PHE A 315 1.67 -2.88 16.92
C PHE A 315 2.44 -3.36 15.69
N SER A 316 1.98 -4.49 15.17
CA SER A 316 2.43 -4.95 13.85
C SER A 316 1.84 -4.06 12.75
N PHE A 317 2.67 -3.71 11.78
CA PHE A 317 2.28 -2.84 10.68
C PHE A 317 2.66 -3.46 9.33
N CYS A 318 1.70 -3.45 8.39
CA CYS A 318 1.94 -3.90 7.02
C CYS A 318 2.64 -5.29 6.95
N MET A 319 2.05 -6.29 7.64
CA MET A 319 2.53 -7.68 7.56
C MET A 319 2.36 -8.20 6.13
N CYS A 320 3.44 -8.74 5.55
CA CYS A 320 3.54 -9.21 4.17
C CYS A 320 3.77 -10.74 4.17
N PRO A 321 2.69 -11.56 4.07
CA PRO A 321 2.82 -13.01 3.94
C PRO A 321 3.53 -13.39 2.63
N GLY A 322 4.39 -14.40 2.67
CA GLY A 322 5.12 -14.86 1.49
C GLY A 322 5.83 -13.73 0.75
N GLY A 323 6.43 -12.81 1.49
CA GLY A 323 7.01 -11.58 0.98
C GLY A 323 8.49 -11.44 1.32
N ILE A 324 9.06 -10.32 0.89
CA ILE A 324 10.46 -9.96 1.16
C ILE A 324 10.55 -8.56 1.76
N ILE A 325 11.68 -8.27 2.39
CA ILE A 325 12.06 -6.93 2.81
C ILE A 325 12.83 -6.26 1.67
N ALA A 326 12.54 -4.98 1.40
CA ALA A 326 13.18 -4.20 0.36
C ALA A 326 13.66 -2.85 0.89
N PRO A 327 14.76 -2.29 0.35
CA PRO A 327 15.22 -0.94 0.67
C PRO A 327 14.28 0.10 0.09
N CYS A 328 13.87 1.07 0.91
CA CYS A 328 12.93 2.14 0.53
C CYS A 328 13.47 3.54 0.83
N ALA A 329 14.77 3.68 1.05
CA ALA A 329 15.43 4.96 1.23
C ALA A 329 15.26 5.86 -0.03
N THR A 330 15.15 7.15 0.19
CA THR A 330 14.99 8.17 -0.86
C THR A 330 16.19 9.10 -1.00
N GLY A 331 17.08 9.08 -0.01
CA GLY A 331 18.34 9.82 0.05
C GLY A 331 19.56 8.91 0.16
N TYR A 332 20.76 9.51 0.12
CA TYR A 332 22.03 8.77 0.11
C TYR A 332 22.46 8.30 1.51
N ASP A 333 22.20 9.08 2.55
CA ASP A 333 22.71 8.86 3.90
C ASP A 333 21.60 8.43 4.87
N GLU A 334 20.66 7.64 4.36
CA GLU A 334 19.52 7.13 5.11
C GLU A 334 19.25 5.67 4.77
N ILE A 335 18.68 4.95 5.72
CA ILE A 335 18.14 3.62 5.46
C ILE A 335 16.71 3.53 5.94
N VAL A 336 15.86 3.09 5.03
CA VAL A 336 14.45 2.78 5.28
C VAL A 336 14.17 1.45 4.63
N VAL A 337 13.44 0.58 5.31
CA VAL A 337 13.04 -0.71 4.79
C VAL A 337 11.53 -0.84 4.75
N ASN A 338 11.03 -1.52 3.73
CA ASN A 338 9.62 -1.86 3.61
C ASN A 338 9.49 -3.34 3.21
N GLY A 339 8.27 -3.86 3.21
CA GLY A 339 7.99 -5.22 2.77
C GLY A 339 6.94 -5.24 1.68
N TRP A 340 7.06 -6.22 0.79
CA TRP A 340 6.07 -6.46 -0.24
C TRP A 340 5.99 -7.95 -0.60
N SER A 341 4.86 -8.35 -1.17
CA SER A 341 4.61 -9.72 -1.61
C SER A 341 4.12 -9.74 -3.05
N PRO A 342 4.48 -10.78 -3.82
CA PRO A 342 3.84 -11.04 -5.11
C PRO A 342 2.39 -11.49 -4.91
N SER A 343 1.60 -11.48 -5.97
CA SER A 343 0.19 -11.90 -5.93
C SER A 343 0.00 -13.33 -5.39
N LYS A 344 0.96 -14.22 -5.64
CA LYS A 344 0.92 -15.60 -5.14
C LYS A 344 1.40 -15.76 -3.70
N ARG A 345 2.04 -14.74 -3.11
CA ARG A 345 2.59 -14.79 -1.74
C ARG A 345 3.43 -16.05 -1.47
N ASN A 346 4.24 -16.45 -2.43
CA ASN A 346 4.93 -17.74 -2.45
C ASN A 346 6.43 -17.67 -2.08
N ASN A 347 6.88 -16.57 -1.49
CA ASN A 347 8.22 -16.50 -0.89
C ASN A 347 8.25 -17.30 0.42
N PRO A 348 9.37 -17.97 0.78
CA PRO A 348 9.48 -18.71 2.03
C PRO A 348 9.40 -17.84 3.30
N PHE A 349 9.55 -16.53 3.18
CA PHE A 349 9.51 -15.60 4.30
C PHE A 349 8.19 -14.84 4.40
N ALA A 350 7.92 -14.38 5.61
CA ALA A 350 6.91 -13.41 5.97
C ALA A 350 7.55 -12.28 6.77
N ASN A 351 7.13 -11.05 6.57
CA ASN A 351 7.69 -9.93 7.33
C ASN A 351 6.63 -8.93 7.76
N SER A 352 6.92 -8.18 8.82
CA SER A 352 6.03 -7.14 9.34
C SER A 352 6.84 -6.00 9.97
N GLY A 353 6.38 -4.78 9.87
CA GLY A 353 6.83 -3.73 10.78
C GLY A 353 6.37 -4.06 12.21
N MET A 354 7.23 -3.81 13.18
CA MET A 354 6.89 -3.71 14.60
C MET A 354 7.20 -2.29 15.03
N VAL A 355 6.17 -1.52 15.31
CA VAL A 355 6.28 -0.08 15.49
C VAL A 355 5.69 0.36 16.80
N VAL A 356 6.26 1.42 17.36
CA VAL A 356 5.86 2.06 18.60
C VAL A 356 5.35 3.46 18.27
N GLN A 357 4.28 3.87 18.93
CA GLN A 357 3.71 5.20 18.83
C GLN A 357 4.70 6.25 19.34
N ILE A 358 4.92 7.31 18.54
CA ILE A 358 5.67 8.51 18.88
C ILE A 358 4.67 9.66 19.01
N ASN A 359 4.60 10.21 20.19
CA ASN A 359 3.76 11.38 20.47
C ASN A 359 4.55 12.67 20.23
N LEU A 360 3.86 13.79 20.10
CA LEU A 360 4.51 15.07 19.83
C LEU A 360 5.41 15.53 21.00
N GLU A 361 5.04 15.22 22.24
CA GLU A 361 5.83 15.50 23.44
C GLU A 361 7.18 14.76 23.50
N ASP A 362 7.34 13.67 22.74
CA ASP A 362 8.61 12.94 22.66
C ASP A 362 9.66 13.68 21.82
N ILE A 363 9.23 14.68 21.05
CA ILE A 363 10.05 15.31 20.01
C ILE A 363 10.52 16.68 20.49
N LYS A 364 11.83 16.86 20.59
CA LYS A 364 12.42 18.16 20.97
C LYS A 364 12.12 19.23 19.91
N GLY A 365 11.76 20.42 20.37
CA GLY A 365 11.53 21.57 19.48
C GLY A 365 10.18 21.61 18.79
N ILE A 366 9.26 20.67 19.09
CA ILE A 366 7.96 20.54 18.42
C ILE A 366 7.08 21.80 18.53
N GLY A 367 7.21 22.58 19.61
CA GLY A 367 6.43 23.81 19.81
C GLY A 367 6.94 25.02 19.02
N THR A 368 8.14 24.98 18.46
CA THR A 368 8.78 26.09 17.74
C THR A 368 9.14 25.77 16.29
N ASN A 369 9.31 24.50 15.96
CA ASN A 369 9.67 24.04 14.62
C ASN A 369 8.61 23.07 14.09
N PRO A 370 7.80 23.44 13.09
CA PRO A 370 6.78 22.55 12.52
C PRO A 370 7.38 21.34 11.79
N LEU A 371 8.68 21.35 11.48
CA LEU A 371 9.41 20.25 10.84
C LEU A 371 10.12 19.32 11.85
N ALA A 372 10.06 19.59 13.16
CA ALA A 372 10.78 18.82 14.16
C ALA A 372 10.48 17.32 14.12
N ALA A 373 9.25 16.93 13.82
CA ALA A 373 8.88 15.54 13.68
C ALA A 373 9.53 14.87 12.44
N LEU A 374 9.63 15.58 11.33
CA LEU A 374 10.33 15.13 10.12
C LEU A 374 11.84 15.00 10.38
N GLU A 375 12.43 15.98 11.04
CA GLU A 375 13.87 15.98 11.39
C GLU A 375 14.21 14.86 12.37
N PHE A 376 13.35 14.58 13.34
CA PHE A 376 13.49 13.45 14.25
C PHE A 376 13.51 12.11 13.49
N GLN A 377 12.57 11.90 12.55
CA GLN A 377 12.56 10.72 11.69
C GLN A 377 13.86 10.60 10.87
N GLN A 378 14.29 11.68 10.23
CA GLN A 378 15.53 11.72 9.43
C GLN A 378 16.77 11.38 10.27
N GLN A 379 16.83 11.84 11.53
CA GLN A 379 17.94 11.51 12.42
C GLN A 379 18.02 10.02 12.71
N ILE A 380 16.90 9.33 12.94
CA ILE A 380 16.86 7.88 13.17
C ILE A 380 17.28 7.14 11.89
N GLU A 381 16.76 7.53 10.73
CA GLU A 381 17.10 6.94 9.43
C GLU A 381 18.61 7.05 9.13
N ALA A 382 19.20 8.21 9.42
CA ALA A 382 20.64 8.44 9.27
C ALA A 382 21.48 7.67 10.31
N THR A 383 21.01 7.54 11.55
CA THR A 383 21.67 6.73 12.58
C THR A 383 21.66 5.26 12.17
N ALA A 384 20.54 4.76 11.68
CA ALA A 384 20.44 3.39 11.17
C ALA A 384 21.36 3.13 9.96
N PHE A 385 21.50 4.11 9.05
CA PHE A 385 22.44 4.04 7.93
C PHE A 385 23.89 3.89 8.39
N LYS A 386 24.31 4.72 9.36
CA LYS A 386 25.67 4.65 9.95
C LYS A 386 25.91 3.32 10.66
N ALA A 387 24.92 2.85 11.43
CA ALA A 387 24.97 1.58 12.15
C ALA A 387 25.04 0.36 11.20
N GLY A 388 24.44 0.46 10.00
CA GLY A 388 24.55 -0.51 8.92
C GLY A 388 25.90 -0.48 8.18
N GLY A 389 26.81 0.44 8.52
CA GLY A 389 28.13 0.58 7.91
C GLY A 389 28.19 1.59 6.76
N GLY A 390 27.29 2.58 6.71
CA GLY A 390 27.29 3.65 5.70
C GLY A 390 26.95 3.15 4.29
N SER A 391 26.07 2.17 4.20
CA SER A 391 25.58 1.61 2.94
C SER A 391 24.11 1.18 3.09
N LEU A 392 23.53 0.58 2.06
CA LEU A 392 22.17 0.01 2.15
C LEU A 392 22.09 -1.29 2.97
N LYS A 393 23.19 -1.76 3.58
CA LYS A 393 23.11 -2.86 4.57
C LYS A 393 22.30 -2.38 5.77
N ALA A 394 21.28 -3.15 6.15
CA ALA A 394 20.44 -2.80 7.28
C ALA A 394 21.07 -3.26 8.60
N PRO A 395 21.09 -2.42 9.65
CA PRO A 395 21.40 -2.90 11.01
C PRO A 395 20.35 -3.93 11.40
N ALA A 396 20.79 -5.06 11.96
CA ALA A 396 19.92 -6.17 12.29
C ALA A 396 20.35 -6.90 13.55
N GLN A 397 19.39 -7.54 14.20
CA GLN A 397 19.57 -8.29 15.42
C GLN A 397 18.55 -9.42 15.46
N ARG A 398 18.91 -10.59 16.00
CA ARG A 398 17.93 -11.65 16.26
C ARG A 398 16.97 -11.19 17.34
N MET A 399 15.69 -11.47 17.17
CA MET A 399 14.65 -11.04 18.14
C MET A 399 14.94 -11.52 19.57
N VAL A 400 15.46 -12.75 19.72
CA VAL A 400 15.80 -13.30 21.05
C VAL A 400 16.97 -12.56 21.70
N ASP A 401 17.92 -12.09 20.89
CA ASP A 401 19.07 -11.34 21.38
C ASP A 401 18.66 -9.88 21.71
N PHE A 402 17.82 -9.28 20.89
CA PHE A 402 17.24 -7.95 21.15
C PHE A 402 16.52 -7.92 22.49
N VAL A 403 15.64 -8.88 22.75
CA VAL A 403 14.90 -8.96 24.03
C VAL A 403 15.82 -9.17 25.22
N LYS A 404 16.95 -9.84 25.05
CA LYS A 404 17.96 -10.07 26.09
C LYS A 404 19.00 -8.96 26.22
N GLY A 405 18.98 -7.97 25.34
CA GLY A 405 20.00 -6.90 25.29
C GLY A 405 21.37 -7.36 24.79
N ASN A 406 21.44 -8.46 24.02
CA ASN A 406 22.69 -9.03 23.50
C ASN A 406 22.87 -8.70 22.03
N ILE A 407 24.09 -8.40 21.59
CA ILE A 407 24.44 -8.32 20.17
C ILE A 407 24.45 -9.74 19.59
N SER A 408 23.81 -9.93 18.43
CA SER A 408 23.80 -11.23 17.77
C SER A 408 25.19 -11.59 17.21
N THR A 409 25.65 -12.79 17.46
CA THR A 409 26.93 -13.29 16.91
C THR A 409 26.80 -13.74 15.47
N ASP A 410 25.60 -14.17 15.07
CA ASP A 410 25.23 -14.58 13.72
C ASP A 410 23.82 -14.12 13.39
N LEU A 411 23.55 -13.89 12.11
CA LEU A 411 22.23 -13.55 11.60
C LEU A 411 21.74 -14.64 10.65
N PRO A 412 20.49 -15.11 10.79
CA PRO A 412 19.95 -16.13 9.91
C PRO A 412 19.80 -15.61 8.48
N HIS A 413 19.68 -16.55 7.53
CA HIS A 413 19.33 -16.22 6.16
C HIS A 413 18.03 -15.42 6.14
N ASN A 414 18.00 -14.34 5.34
CA ASN A 414 16.90 -13.39 5.25
C ASN A 414 16.66 -12.95 3.80
N SER A 415 15.56 -12.26 3.57
CA SER A 415 15.15 -11.84 2.22
C SER A 415 15.72 -10.49 1.77
N TYR A 416 16.40 -9.76 2.64
CA TYR A 416 16.90 -8.41 2.33
C TYR A 416 18.18 -8.46 1.48
N LEU A 417 18.05 -8.17 0.20
CA LEU A 417 19.14 -8.34 -0.77
C LEU A 417 20.39 -7.48 -0.53
N PRO A 418 20.30 -6.19 -0.11
CA PRO A 418 21.51 -5.41 0.18
C PRO A 418 22.34 -5.99 1.32
N GLY A 419 21.77 -6.93 2.08
CA GLY A 419 22.42 -7.59 3.22
C GLY A 419 22.17 -6.87 4.54
N VAL A 420 22.53 -7.56 5.62
CA VAL A 420 22.35 -7.10 6.99
C VAL A 420 23.69 -7.04 7.73
N SER A 421 23.78 -6.15 8.73
CA SER A 421 24.92 -6.01 9.61
C SER A 421 24.48 -6.23 11.05
N SER A 422 25.17 -7.09 11.80
CA SER A 422 24.87 -7.32 13.21
C SER A 422 25.17 -6.06 14.01
N THR A 423 24.16 -5.56 14.71
CA THR A 423 24.23 -4.28 15.44
C THR A 423 23.24 -4.33 16.61
N SER A 424 23.53 -3.64 17.71
CA SER A 424 22.55 -3.40 18.76
C SER A 424 21.49 -2.42 18.23
N LEU A 425 20.24 -2.88 18.07
CA LEU A 425 19.16 -2.03 17.58
C LEU A 425 18.68 -1.03 18.64
N SER A 426 18.91 -1.28 19.93
CA SER A 426 18.65 -0.31 21.00
C SER A 426 19.54 0.92 20.93
N ASP A 427 20.69 0.85 20.23
CA ASP A 427 21.59 2.00 20.04
C ASP A 427 21.22 2.81 18.77
N VAL A 428 20.28 2.30 17.97
CA VAL A 428 19.80 2.93 16.73
C VAL A 428 18.46 3.62 16.94
N LEU A 429 17.59 3.04 17.75
CA LEU A 429 16.23 3.48 18.02
C LEU A 429 16.15 4.24 19.36
#